data_8b5f981d75b7553a5ca487cf02d4ce66
#
_entry.id   8b5f981d75b7553a5ca487cf02d4ce66
#
_cell.length_a   1.000
_cell.length_b   1.000
_cell.length_c   1.000
_cell.angle_alpha   90.00
_cell.angle_beta   90.00
_cell.angle_gamma   90.00
#
_symmetry.space_group_name_H-M   'P 1'
#
loop_
_entity.id
_entity.type
_entity.pdbx_description
1 polymer ?
#
loop_
_entity_poly.entity_id
_entity_poly.type
_entity_poly.pdbx_seq_one_letter_code
_entity_poly.pdbx_strand_id
1 'polypeptide(L)'
;YYNHPLKKTFNYASRGLSFILKHSNMKSFTLWACKDMTSTLKQYQRDMRTLFGANTRLMAYCADIKNMYTELPHDVILDAIRFALQHCRDTNRRARRRALTFELRTSGNISFGKTCTSDSTTHAYLTFEQIYKICRFDITNAIFSTLGQCVRQILGVPMGSPGSPAYAICLCMFYEHKFHQSLYDCTYVTGCRTSAMIRAVRYIDDVLALVAWDASDPSSKAYAKAITSCL
;
A
#
# COMPACT_ATOMS: atom_id res chain seq x y z
N TYR A 1 -9.80 -5.57 20.92
CA TYR A 1 -8.81 -4.48 20.95
C TYR A 1 -9.26 -3.22 21.71
N TYR A 2 -10.56 -3.06 22.04
CA TYR A 2 -11.04 -1.81 22.69
C TYR A 2 -10.29 -1.52 23.99
N ASN A 3 -10.09 -2.53 24.83
CA ASN A 3 -9.39 -2.42 26.14
C ASN A 3 -7.98 -3.06 26.13
N HIS A 4 -7.39 -3.27 24.96
CA HIS A 4 -6.07 -3.89 24.90
C HIS A 4 -4.99 -2.98 25.47
N PRO A 5 -4.14 -3.43 26.43
CA PRO A 5 -3.15 -2.58 27.09
C PRO A 5 -2.13 -1.96 26.12
N LEU A 6 -1.80 -2.65 25.03
CA LEU A 6 -0.89 -2.17 24.00
C LEU A 6 -1.56 -1.40 22.86
N LYS A 7 -2.85 -1.05 22.95
CA LYS A 7 -3.59 -0.34 21.91
C LYS A 7 -2.88 0.94 21.44
N LYS A 8 -2.36 1.74 22.39
CA LYS A 8 -1.62 2.96 22.06
C LYS A 8 -0.36 2.65 21.24
N THR A 9 0.39 1.63 21.65
CA THR A 9 1.62 1.17 20.98
C THR A 9 1.33 0.70 19.55
N PHE A 10 0.29 -0.10 19.36
CA PHE A 10 -0.15 -0.55 18.04
C PHE A 10 -0.59 0.63 17.16
N ASN A 11 -1.28 1.61 17.73
CA ASN A 11 -1.67 2.82 16.99
C ASN A 11 -0.46 3.63 16.53
N TYR A 12 0.57 3.81 17.36
CA TYR A 12 1.80 4.47 16.93
C TYR A 12 2.53 3.70 15.83
N ALA A 13 2.65 2.38 15.97
CA ALA A 13 3.29 1.56 14.95
C ALA A 13 2.52 1.57 13.62
N SER A 14 1.20 1.49 13.67
CA SER A 14 0.31 1.58 12.49
C SER A 14 0.43 2.93 11.78
N ARG A 15 0.36 4.05 12.52
CA ARG A 15 0.55 5.39 11.98
C ARG A 15 1.95 5.56 11.39
N GLY A 16 2.97 5.00 12.07
CA GLY A 16 4.34 5.00 11.59
C GLY A 16 4.49 4.21 10.29
N LEU A 17 3.92 3.02 10.21
CA LEU A 17 3.94 2.21 8.99
C LEU A 17 3.22 2.94 7.84
N SER A 18 2.03 3.47 8.08
CA SER A 18 1.29 4.25 7.07
C SER A 18 2.08 5.47 6.58
N PHE A 19 2.79 6.16 7.48
CA PHE A 19 3.67 7.27 7.11
C PHE A 19 4.83 6.79 6.23
N ILE A 20 5.47 5.68 6.59
CA ILE A 20 6.56 5.08 5.82
C ILE A 20 6.08 4.67 4.43
N LEU A 21 4.92 4.01 4.32
CA LEU A 21 4.34 3.62 3.05
C LEU A 21 4.09 4.82 2.12
N LYS A 22 3.55 5.92 2.65
CA LYS A 22 3.35 7.18 1.90
C LYS A 22 4.64 7.79 1.37
N HIS A 23 5.77 7.54 2.04
CA HIS A 23 7.07 8.15 1.71
C HIS A 23 8.09 7.14 1.17
N SER A 24 7.68 5.91 0.90
CA SER A 24 8.57 4.82 0.46
C SER A 24 8.98 4.91 -1.00
N ASN A 25 8.35 5.77 -1.80
CA ASN A 25 8.50 5.81 -3.26
C ASN A 25 8.19 4.47 -3.97
N MET A 26 7.47 3.58 -3.33
CA MET A 26 6.98 2.35 -3.96
C MET A 26 5.96 2.72 -5.05
N LYS A 27 6.10 2.13 -6.21
CA LYS A 27 5.08 2.21 -7.26
C LYS A 27 3.85 1.43 -6.79
N SER A 28 2.71 2.09 -6.66
CA SER A 28 1.48 1.45 -6.21
C SER A 28 0.24 2.14 -6.78
N PHE A 29 -0.88 1.47 -6.69
CA PHE A 29 -2.19 1.98 -7.08
C PHE A 29 -2.93 2.63 -5.90
N THR A 30 -2.35 2.65 -4.71
CA THR A 30 -2.98 3.11 -3.47
C THR A 30 -3.44 4.55 -3.55
N LEU A 31 -4.74 4.76 -3.41
CA LEU A 31 -5.37 6.06 -3.20
C LEU A 31 -5.51 6.29 -1.69
N TRP A 32 -4.85 7.33 -1.18
CA TRP A 32 -4.83 7.60 0.26
C TRP A 32 -6.08 8.32 0.79
N ALA A 33 -6.87 8.92 -0.10
CA ALA A 33 -8.13 9.56 0.26
C ALA A 33 -9.10 9.53 -0.93
N CYS A 34 -10.35 9.17 -0.69
CA CYS A 34 -11.39 9.11 -1.74
C CYS A 34 -11.58 10.44 -2.47
N LYS A 35 -11.40 11.58 -1.79
CA LYS A 35 -11.52 12.91 -2.41
C LYS A 35 -10.56 13.11 -3.58
N ASP A 36 -9.45 12.38 -3.63
CA ASP A 36 -8.43 12.51 -4.68
C ASP A 36 -8.76 11.66 -5.92
N MET A 37 -9.80 10.81 -5.87
CA MET A 37 -10.19 9.90 -6.95
C MET A 37 -10.44 10.64 -8.26
N THR A 38 -11.30 11.66 -8.23
CA THR A 38 -11.72 12.41 -9.44
C THR A 38 -10.53 13.11 -10.09
N SER A 39 -9.65 13.73 -9.31
CA SER A 39 -8.46 14.41 -9.84
C SER A 39 -7.48 13.42 -10.44
N THR A 40 -7.26 12.27 -9.78
CA THR A 40 -6.37 11.20 -10.24
C THR A 40 -6.88 10.60 -11.56
N LEU A 41 -8.17 10.28 -11.66
CA LEU A 41 -8.75 9.73 -12.89
C LEU A 41 -8.71 10.72 -14.06
N LYS A 42 -8.97 12.01 -13.82
CA LYS A 42 -8.82 13.04 -14.84
C LYS A 42 -7.38 13.18 -15.32
N GLN A 43 -6.40 13.03 -14.42
CA GLN A 43 -4.99 13.02 -14.80
C GLN A 43 -4.66 11.79 -15.66
N TYR A 44 -5.06 10.58 -15.23
CA TYR A 44 -4.86 9.36 -16.00
C TYR A 44 -5.48 9.43 -17.40
N GLN A 45 -6.71 9.94 -17.51
CA GLN A 45 -7.35 10.12 -18.78
C GLN A 45 -6.56 11.06 -19.72
N ARG A 46 -6.01 12.14 -19.19
CA ARG A 46 -5.15 13.05 -19.98
C ARG A 46 -3.88 12.37 -20.44
N ASP A 47 -3.16 11.71 -19.50
CA ASP A 47 -1.89 11.05 -19.78
C ASP A 47 -2.04 9.93 -20.82
N MET A 48 -3.16 9.20 -20.79
CA MET A 48 -3.39 8.05 -21.65
C MET A 48 -3.94 8.40 -23.04
N ARG A 49 -4.66 9.52 -23.17
CA ARG A 49 -5.27 9.94 -24.45
C ARG A 49 -4.28 10.16 -25.58
N THR A 50 -3.03 10.45 -25.26
CA THR A 50 -1.99 10.77 -26.24
C THR A 50 -1.16 9.56 -26.65
N LEU A 51 -1.35 8.38 -25.99
CA LEU A 51 -0.49 7.20 -26.23
C LEU A 51 -0.54 6.67 -27.66
N PHE A 52 -1.74 6.67 -28.26
CA PHE A 52 -1.97 6.23 -29.65
C PHE A 52 -2.67 7.32 -30.48
N GLY A 53 -2.46 8.59 -30.13
CA GLY A 53 -3.08 9.73 -30.81
C GLY A 53 -4.62 9.67 -30.79
N ALA A 54 -5.25 10.00 -31.92
CA ALA A 54 -6.71 10.00 -32.07
C ALA A 54 -7.36 8.60 -31.94
N ASN A 55 -6.56 7.54 -32.11
CA ASN A 55 -7.04 6.16 -32.06
C ASN A 55 -7.04 5.59 -30.64
N THR A 56 -6.58 6.34 -29.64
CA THR A 56 -6.56 5.87 -28.25
C THR A 56 -7.97 5.58 -27.74
N ARG A 57 -8.17 4.37 -27.23
CA ARG A 57 -9.37 3.95 -26.51
C ARG A 57 -8.98 3.48 -25.13
N LEU A 58 -9.88 3.62 -24.17
CA LEU A 58 -9.69 3.18 -22.79
C LEU A 58 -10.68 2.06 -22.46
N MET A 59 -10.17 1.03 -21.80
CA MET A 59 -10.96 -0.02 -21.18
C MET A 59 -10.87 0.16 -19.66
N ALA A 60 -12.01 0.18 -18.99
CA ALA A 60 -12.08 0.21 -17.52
C ALA A 60 -12.30 -1.22 -17.01
N TYR A 61 -11.58 -1.58 -15.97
CA TYR A 61 -11.70 -2.83 -15.24
C TYR A 61 -11.87 -2.53 -13.75
N CYS A 62 -12.94 -3.07 -13.16
CA CYS A 62 -13.20 -2.98 -11.72
C CYS A 62 -13.02 -4.35 -11.10
N ALA A 63 -12.28 -4.41 -10.01
CA ALA A 63 -12.06 -5.61 -9.22
C ALA A 63 -12.18 -5.31 -7.73
N ASP A 64 -12.44 -6.34 -6.95
CA ASP A 64 -12.48 -6.34 -5.49
C ASP A 64 -11.50 -7.40 -4.97
N ILE A 65 -10.70 -7.05 -3.98
CA ILE A 65 -9.79 -8.00 -3.32
C ILE A 65 -10.58 -8.78 -2.28
N LYS A 66 -11.08 -9.95 -2.70
CA LYS A 66 -11.86 -10.82 -1.82
C LYS A 66 -11.07 -11.23 -0.58
N ASN A 67 -11.77 -11.26 0.55
CA ASN A 67 -11.23 -11.75 1.82
C ASN A 67 -9.93 -11.07 2.27
N MET A 68 -9.72 -9.80 1.87
CA MET A 68 -8.48 -9.04 2.11
C MET A 68 -8.02 -9.04 3.56
N TYR A 69 -8.94 -9.15 4.54
CA TYR A 69 -8.58 -9.14 5.96
C TYR A 69 -8.51 -10.52 6.60
N THR A 70 -9.10 -11.54 5.98
CA THR A 70 -9.27 -12.86 6.58
C THR A 70 -8.31 -13.93 6.06
N GLU A 71 -7.77 -13.75 4.86
CA GLU A 71 -6.96 -14.78 4.17
C GLU A 71 -5.50 -14.40 3.93
N LEU A 72 -5.03 -13.28 4.46
CA LEU A 72 -3.64 -12.85 4.28
C LEU A 72 -2.68 -13.68 5.16
N PRO A 73 -1.67 -14.38 4.59
CA PRO A 73 -0.69 -15.11 5.37
C PRO A 73 0.20 -14.17 6.19
N HIS A 74 0.43 -14.49 7.46
CA HIS A 74 1.18 -13.63 8.38
C HIS A 74 2.64 -13.41 7.94
N ASP A 75 3.29 -14.47 7.45
CA ASP A 75 4.67 -14.42 6.93
C ASP A 75 4.80 -13.47 5.74
N VAL A 76 3.86 -13.54 4.80
CA VAL A 76 3.85 -12.68 3.60
C VAL A 76 3.62 -11.21 3.97
N ILE A 77 2.73 -10.93 4.94
CA ILE A 77 2.53 -9.56 5.46
C ILE A 77 3.82 -9.05 6.10
N LEU A 78 4.48 -9.87 6.92
CA LEU A 78 5.71 -9.50 7.60
C LEU A 78 6.87 -9.25 6.63
N ASP A 79 6.96 -10.01 5.56
CA ASP A 79 7.93 -9.80 4.49
C ASP A 79 7.64 -8.52 3.71
N ALA A 80 6.38 -8.22 3.42
CA ALA A 80 5.97 -6.96 2.81
C ALA A 80 6.34 -5.75 3.68
N ILE A 81 6.10 -5.83 5.00
CA ILE A 81 6.47 -4.77 5.95
C ILE A 81 8.00 -4.60 5.96
N ARG A 82 8.78 -5.69 6.05
CA ARG A 82 10.24 -5.63 6.03
C ARG A 82 10.76 -4.99 4.74
N PHE A 83 10.20 -5.40 3.61
CA PHE A 83 10.53 -4.82 2.31
C PHE A 83 10.22 -3.31 2.28
N ALA A 84 9.03 -2.88 2.70
CA ALA A 84 8.63 -1.48 2.67
C ALA A 84 9.55 -0.59 3.54
N LEU A 85 9.92 -1.07 4.74
CA LEU A 85 10.86 -0.38 5.63
C LEU A 85 12.24 -0.23 4.99
N GLN A 86 12.75 -1.30 4.39
CA GLN A 86 14.04 -1.32 3.70
C GLN A 86 14.01 -0.42 2.47
N HIS A 87 13.01 -0.55 1.62
CA HIS A 87 12.85 0.23 0.40
C HIS A 87 12.74 1.73 0.70
N CYS A 88 11.96 2.10 1.72
CA CYS A 88 11.86 3.49 2.16
C CYS A 88 13.22 4.04 2.61
N ARG A 89 14.00 3.26 3.36
CA ARG A 89 15.36 3.65 3.78
C ARG A 89 16.27 3.89 2.59
N ASP A 90 16.20 3.03 1.58
CA ASP A 90 17.12 3.05 0.45
C ASP A 90 16.76 4.15 -0.56
N THR A 91 15.48 4.44 -0.73
CA THR A 91 14.99 5.44 -1.71
C THR A 91 14.77 6.83 -1.13
N ASN A 92 14.59 6.97 0.19
CA ASN A 92 14.30 8.24 0.84
C ASN A 92 15.47 8.68 1.75
N ARG A 93 16.16 9.76 1.37
CA ARG A 93 17.30 10.29 2.16
C ARG A 93 16.93 10.59 3.61
N ARG A 94 15.70 11.07 3.89
CA ARG A 94 15.25 11.39 5.25
C ARG A 94 15.05 10.13 6.10
N ALA A 95 14.71 9.00 5.47
CA ALA A 95 14.51 7.72 6.14
C ALA A 95 15.81 7.00 6.54
N ARG A 96 16.97 7.47 6.09
CA ARG A 96 18.28 6.85 6.42
C ARG A 96 18.56 6.74 7.91
N ARG A 97 17.98 7.62 8.72
CA ARG A 97 18.07 7.56 10.19
C ARG A 97 17.28 6.42 10.82
N ARG A 98 16.43 5.71 10.04
CA ARG A 98 15.63 4.54 10.44
C ARG A 98 14.77 4.76 11.69
N ALA A 99 14.31 5.99 11.91
CA ALA A 99 13.50 6.34 13.05
C ALA A 99 12.43 7.37 12.68
N LEU A 100 11.33 7.34 13.41
CA LEU A 100 10.23 8.31 13.32
C LEU A 100 10.06 9.02 14.64
N THR A 101 9.73 10.29 14.56
CA THR A 101 9.28 11.12 15.67
C THR A 101 7.80 11.37 15.53
N PHE A 102 7.06 11.17 16.61
CA PHE A 102 5.61 11.39 16.71
C PHE A 102 5.36 12.50 17.73
N GLU A 103 4.61 13.51 17.38
CA GLU A 103 4.03 14.42 18.36
C GLU A 103 2.91 13.70 19.11
N LEU A 104 2.91 13.80 20.46
CA LEU A 104 1.95 13.08 21.32
C LEU A 104 0.56 13.72 21.38
N ARG A 105 0.35 14.84 20.70
CA ARG A 105 -0.97 15.48 20.56
C ARG A 105 -1.89 14.66 19.67
N THR A 106 -3.20 14.81 19.84
CA THR A 106 -4.24 14.03 19.15
C THR A 106 -4.15 14.09 17.63
N SER A 107 -3.64 15.18 17.06
CA SER A 107 -3.38 15.38 15.62
C SER A 107 -1.88 15.44 15.30
N GLY A 108 -1.04 14.88 16.17
CA GLY A 108 0.41 15.07 16.13
C GLY A 108 1.05 14.64 14.83
N ASN A 109 1.97 15.45 14.33
CA ASN A 109 2.73 15.21 13.12
C ASN A 109 3.69 14.04 13.28
N ILE A 110 4.02 13.40 12.16
CA ILE A 110 5.05 12.36 12.09
C ILE A 110 6.17 12.89 11.18
N SER A 111 7.41 12.70 11.59
CA SER A 111 8.58 13.08 10.81
C SER A 111 9.66 12.02 10.85
N PHE A 112 10.55 12.01 9.85
CA PHE A 112 11.73 11.15 9.87
C PHE A 112 12.81 11.69 10.82
N GLY A 113 13.41 10.78 11.58
CA GLY A 113 14.54 11.05 12.45
C GLY A 113 14.13 11.38 13.88
N LYS A 114 15.15 11.46 14.74
CA LYS A 114 15.00 11.81 16.14
C LYS A 114 15.24 13.30 16.29
N THR A 115 14.22 14.04 16.69
CA THR A 115 14.40 15.44 17.11
C THR A 115 14.93 15.46 18.54
N CYS A 116 16.05 16.12 18.76
CA CYS A 116 16.59 16.38 20.10
C CYS A 116 15.78 17.53 20.72
N THR A 117 14.57 17.26 21.17
CA THR A 117 13.89 18.15 22.11
C THR A 117 14.13 17.61 23.51
N SER A 118 14.54 18.47 24.42
CA SER A 118 14.76 18.14 25.83
C SER A 118 13.47 17.69 26.55
N ASP A 119 12.32 17.83 25.90
CA ASP A 119 11.00 17.53 26.45
C ASP A 119 10.46 16.21 25.88
N SER A 120 10.76 15.11 26.59
CA SER A 120 10.26 13.77 26.30
C SER A 120 8.76 13.61 26.50
N THR A 121 8.08 14.60 27.06
CA THR A 121 6.64 14.55 27.34
C THR A 121 5.78 14.88 26.12
N THR A 122 6.36 15.51 25.11
CA THR A 122 5.64 15.97 23.91
C THR A 122 5.85 15.09 22.69
N HIS A 123 6.87 14.23 22.68
CA HIS A 123 7.24 13.41 21.53
C HIS A 123 7.54 11.96 21.91
N ALA A 124 7.18 11.03 21.03
CA ALA A 124 7.59 9.63 21.07
C ALA A 124 8.49 9.29 19.88
N TYR A 125 9.39 8.34 20.10
CA TYR A 125 10.32 7.86 19.05
C TYR A 125 10.10 6.39 18.80
N LEU A 126 10.06 5.99 17.53
CA LEU A 126 10.11 4.59 17.12
C LEU A 126 11.12 4.41 15.99
N THR A 127 12.02 3.48 16.16
CA THR A 127 12.88 3.02 15.08
C THR A 127 12.09 2.13 14.12
N PHE A 128 12.57 1.95 12.89
CA PHE A 128 11.96 1.02 11.93
C PHE A 128 11.94 -0.41 12.48
N GLU A 129 12.99 -0.80 13.19
CA GLU A 129 13.06 -2.10 13.85
C GLU A 129 11.99 -2.28 14.94
N GLN A 130 11.76 -1.23 15.75
CA GLN A 130 10.68 -1.25 16.75
C GLN A 130 9.30 -1.31 16.10
N ILE A 131 9.07 -0.55 15.02
CA ILE A 131 7.82 -0.61 14.26
C ILE A 131 7.60 -2.04 13.75
N TYR A 132 8.62 -2.66 13.15
CA TYR A 132 8.52 -4.04 12.68
C TYR A 132 8.19 -5.02 13.81
N LYS A 133 8.90 -4.94 14.95
CA LYS A 133 8.66 -5.83 16.11
C LYS A 133 7.24 -5.67 16.67
N ILE A 134 6.73 -4.43 16.75
CA ILE A 134 5.38 -4.16 17.22
C ILE A 134 4.34 -4.73 16.24
N CYS A 135 4.51 -4.49 14.93
CA CYS A 135 3.62 -5.04 13.91
C CYS A 135 3.62 -6.58 13.92
N ARG A 136 4.83 -7.19 14.02
CA ARG A 136 4.96 -8.65 14.14
C ARG A 136 4.22 -9.17 15.36
N PHE A 137 4.39 -8.53 16.52
CA PHE A 137 3.72 -8.95 17.76
C PHE A 137 2.20 -8.84 17.60
N ASP A 138 1.67 -7.74 17.06
CA ASP A 138 0.23 -7.52 16.83
C ASP A 138 -0.37 -8.60 15.92
N ILE A 139 0.31 -8.92 14.80
CA ILE A 139 -0.14 -9.91 13.82
C ILE A 139 -0.10 -11.33 14.41
N THR A 140 1.03 -11.71 15.04
CA THR A 140 1.26 -13.10 15.47
C THR A 140 0.60 -13.46 16.81
N ASN A 141 0.19 -12.47 17.60
CA ASN A 141 -0.40 -12.68 18.93
C ASN A 141 -1.85 -12.18 19.02
N ALA A 142 -2.55 -12.10 17.88
CA ALA A 142 -3.97 -11.79 17.87
C ALA A 142 -4.77 -12.93 18.49
N ILE A 143 -5.31 -12.69 19.69
CA ILE A 143 -6.14 -13.63 20.43
C ILE A 143 -7.56 -13.05 20.50
N PHE A 144 -8.55 -13.90 20.27
CA PHE A 144 -9.95 -13.53 20.44
C PHE A 144 -10.72 -14.67 21.12
N SER A 145 -11.83 -14.33 21.72
CA SER A 145 -12.73 -15.31 22.35
C SER A 145 -13.88 -15.62 21.41
N THR A 146 -14.14 -16.92 21.20
CA THR A 146 -15.29 -17.41 20.47
C THR A 146 -15.84 -18.65 21.18
N LEU A 147 -17.16 -18.73 21.34
CA LEU A 147 -17.82 -19.85 22.01
C LEU A 147 -17.22 -20.20 23.40
N GLY A 148 -16.79 -19.17 24.13
CA GLY A 148 -16.17 -19.36 25.46
C GLY A 148 -14.71 -19.85 25.44
N GLN A 149 -14.11 -20.03 24.28
CA GLN A 149 -12.71 -20.44 24.11
C GLN A 149 -11.84 -19.30 23.63
N CYS A 150 -10.59 -19.22 24.13
CA CYS A 150 -9.58 -18.32 23.62
C CYS A 150 -8.83 -18.98 22.45
N VAL A 151 -8.91 -18.36 21.28
CA VAL A 151 -8.26 -18.84 20.06
C VAL A 151 -7.28 -17.78 19.53
N ARG A 152 -6.20 -18.25 18.94
CA ARG A 152 -5.21 -17.40 18.28
C ARG A 152 -5.47 -17.38 16.78
N GLN A 153 -5.50 -16.20 16.19
CA GLN A 153 -5.57 -16.04 14.74
C GLN A 153 -4.25 -16.45 14.09
N ILE A 154 -4.29 -17.36 13.14
CA ILE A 154 -3.12 -17.87 12.41
C ILE A 154 -3.06 -17.40 10.96
N LEU A 155 -4.16 -16.82 10.46
CA LEU A 155 -4.31 -16.31 9.09
C LEU A 155 -5.11 -15.01 9.14
N GLY A 156 -4.83 -14.11 8.21
CA GLY A 156 -5.49 -12.81 8.14
C GLY A 156 -4.95 -11.79 9.13
N VAL A 157 -5.55 -10.62 9.15
CA VAL A 157 -5.19 -9.55 10.07
C VAL A 157 -6.29 -9.35 11.10
N PRO A 158 -5.94 -9.03 12.36
CA PRO A 158 -6.92 -8.97 13.44
C PRO A 158 -7.89 -7.80 13.23
N MET A 159 -9.15 -8.11 12.90
CA MET A 159 -10.19 -7.10 12.77
C MET A 159 -10.33 -6.32 14.08
N GLY A 160 -10.28 -4.98 13.98
CA GLY A 160 -10.30 -4.10 15.14
C GLY A 160 -8.93 -3.70 15.69
N SER A 161 -7.83 -4.30 15.21
CA SER A 161 -6.50 -3.74 15.47
C SER A 161 -6.31 -2.42 14.70
N PRO A 162 -5.71 -1.40 15.32
CA PRO A 162 -5.33 -0.18 14.60
C PRO A 162 -4.37 -0.44 13.43
N GLY A 163 -3.64 -1.56 13.46
CA GLY A 163 -2.65 -1.93 12.45
C GLY A 163 -3.24 -2.55 11.19
N SER A 164 -4.39 -3.18 11.27
CA SER A 164 -4.93 -4.02 10.19
C SER A 164 -5.06 -3.32 8.83
N PRO A 165 -5.57 -2.08 8.73
CA PRO A 165 -5.59 -1.39 7.44
C PRO A 165 -4.19 -1.13 6.88
N ALA A 166 -3.22 -0.78 7.74
CA ALA A 166 -1.85 -0.52 7.30
C ALA A 166 -1.15 -1.79 6.82
N TYR A 167 -1.42 -2.95 7.46
CA TYR A 167 -0.86 -4.25 7.05
C TYR A 167 -1.40 -4.68 5.68
N ALA A 168 -2.70 -4.59 5.48
CA ALA A 168 -3.34 -4.92 4.23
C ALA A 168 -2.87 -4.00 3.08
N ILE A 169 -2.84 -2.68 3.31
CA ILE A 169 -2.31 -1.71 2.34
C ILE A 169 -0.84 -2.01 2.02
N CYS A 170 -0.01 -2.33 3.03
CA CYS A 170 1.40 -2.65 2.84
C CYS A 170 1.59 -3.84 1.92
N LEU A 171 0.82 -4.91 2.13
CA LEU A 171 0.88 -6.10 1.31
C LEU A 171 0.46 -5.83 -0.14
N CYS A 172 -0.64 -5.11 -0.34
CA CYS A 172 -1.07 -4.71 -1.68
C CYS A 172 -0.01 -3.85 -2.38
N MET A 173 0.54 -2.84 -1.70
CA MET A 173 1.61 -2.00 -2.27
C MET A 173 2.86 -2.81 -2.63
N PHE A 174 3.19 -3.84 -1.87
CA PHE A 174 4.31 -4.73 -2.16
C PHE A 174 4.11 -5.50 -3.47
N TYR A 175 2.93 -6.09 -3.69
CA TYR A 175 2.62 -6.79 -4.93
C TYR A 175 2.44 -5.84 -6.11
N GLU A 176 1.80 -4.70 -5.91
CA GLU A 176 1.68 -3.65 -6.93
C GLU A 176 3.06 -3.14 -7.38
N HIS A 177 3.99 -2.99 -6.44
CA HIS A 177 5.36 -2.59 -6.76
C HIS A 177 6.08 -3.64 -7.61
N LYS A 178 5.96 -4.93 -7.25
CA LYS A 178 6.50 -6.04 -8.05
C LYS A 178 5.86 -6.12 -9.44
N PHE A 179 4.54 -5.93 -9.52
CA PHE A 179 3.82 -5.87 -10.78
C PHE A 179 4.34 -4.75 -11.67
N HIS A 180 4.52 -3.55 -11.12
CA HIS A 180 5.11 -2.45 -11.88
C HIS A 180 6.55 -2.77 -12.37
N GLN A 181 7.34 -3.48 -11.58
CA GLN A 181 8.68 -3.91 -12.00
C GLN A 181 8.61 -4.92 -13.15
N SER A 182 7.72 -5.91 -13.07
CA SER A 182 7.56 -6.90 -14.16
C SER A 182 7.07 -6.27 -15.47
N LEU A 183 6.28 -5.18 -15.41
CA LEU A 183 5.82 -4.47 -16.61
C LEU A 183 6.87 -3.55 -17.21
N TYR A 184 7.93 -3.20 -16.46
CA TYR A 184 8.91 -2.22 -16.92
C TYR A 184 9.69 -2.71 -18.12
N ASP A 185 9.97 -4.02 -18.18
CA ASP A 185 10.73 -4.66 -19.27
C ASP A 185 9.83 -5.13 -20.43
N CYS A 186 8.50 -5.03 -20.27
CA CYS A 186 7.56 -5.42 -21.31
C CYS A 186 7.28 -4.24 -22.26
N THR A 187 7.54 -4.44 -23.52
CA THR A 187 7.21 -3.49 -24.61
C THR A 187 6.11 -4.07 -25.50
N TYR A 188 5.11 -3.27 -25.79
CA TYR A 188 4.13 -3.61 -26.82
C TYR A 188 4.76 -3.48 -28.23
N VAL A 189 4.26 -4.25 -29.20
CA VAL A 189 4.82 -4.37 -30.57
C VAL A 189 5.02 -3.01 -31.29
N THR A 190 4.26 -1.98 -30.90
CA THR A 190 4.37 -0.61 -31.47
C THR A 190 5.43 0.27 -30.77
N GLY A 191 6.26 -0.29 -29.88
CA GLY A 191 7.25 0.47 -29.11
C GLY A 191 6.70 1.19 -27.88
N CYS A 192 5.39 1.14 -27.62
CA CYS A 192 4.80 1.66 -26.40
C CYS A 192 5.09 0.72 -25.22
N ARG A 193 5.59 1.26 -24.11
CA ARG A 193 5.82 0.46 -22.90
C ARG A 193 4.48 0.02 -22.30
N THR A 194 4.34 -1.25 -21.96
CA THR A 194 3.15 -1.80 -21.33
C THR A 194 2.78 -1.03 -20.05
N SER A 195 3.77 -0.61 -19.27
CA SER A 195 3.58 0.22 -18.07
C SER A 195 2.95 1.61 -18.35
N ALA A 196 3.06 2.12 -19.58
CA ALA A 196 2.40 3.35 -19.99
C ALA A 196 0.91 3.15 -20.32
N MET A 197 0.56 1.93 -20.78
CA MET A 197 -0.82 1.58 -21.17
C MET A 197 -1.75 1.37 -19.96
N ILE A 198 -1.20 1.20 -18.76
CA ILE A 198 -1.97 0.88 -17.56
C ILE A 198 -1.91 2.04 -16.57
N ARG A 199 -3.08 2.40 -16.04
CA ARG A 199 -3.23 3.24 -14.86
C ARG A 199 -4.27 2.61 -13.95
N ALA A 200 -3.97 2.50 -12.67
CA ALA A 200 -4.94 1.98 -11.72
C ALA A 200 -4.96 2.82 -10.45
N VAL A 201 -6.08 2.77 -9.76
CA VAL A 201 -6.27 3.26 -8.41
C VAL A 201 -6.87 2.15 -7.57
N ARG A 202 -6.40 2.03 -6.34
CA ARG A 202 -6.98 1.13 -5.34
C ARG A 202 -7.30 1.91 -4.08
N TYR A 203 -8.53 1.79 -3.65
CA TYR A 203 -8.96 2.30 -2.35
C TYR A 203 -9.34 1.12 -1.46
N ILE A 204 -8.44 0.79 -0.54
CA ILE A 204 -8.50 -0.40 0.32
C ILE A 204 -8.53 -1.67 -0.55
N ASP A 205 -9.68 -2.30 -0.75
CA ASP A 205 -9.95 -3.52 -1.50
C ASP A 205 -10.51 -3.27 -2.92
N ASP A 206 -11.13 -2.11 -3.16
CA ASP A 206 -11.67 -1.73 -4.45
C ASP A 206 -10.56 -1.27 -5.41
N VAL A 207 -10.46 -1.90 -6.57
CA VAL A 207 -9.51 -1.58 -7.65
C VAL A 207 -10.24 -1.10 -8.89
N LEU A 208 -9.83 0.04 -9.41
CA LEU A 208 -10.21 0.53 -10.74
C LEU A 208 -8.96 0.65 -11.60
N ALA A 209 -8.88 -0.14 -12.66
CA ALA A 209 -7.82 -0.05 -13.64
C ALA A 209 -8.34 0.49 -14.98
N LEU A 210 -7.54 1.35 -15.60
CA LEU A 210 -7.74 1.85 -16.95
C LEU A 210 -6.61 1.31 -17.83
N VAL A 211 -6.96 0.68 -18.95
CA VAL A 211 -5.99 0.17 -19.92
C VAL A 211 -6.25 0.84 -21.27
N ALA A 212 -5.22 1.49 -21.81
CA ALA A 212 -5.28 2.10 -23.13
C ALA A 212 -5.00 1.06 -24.21
N TRP A 213 -5.66 1.19 -25.36
CA TRP A 213 -5.43 0.38 -26.55
C TRP A 213 -5.63 1.21 -27.82
N ASP A 214 -4.97 0.78 -28.92
CA ASP A 214 -5.06 1.43 -30.21
C ASP A 214 -6.25 0.87 -31.01
N ALA A 215 -7.20 1.72 -31.38
CA ALA A 215 -8.39 1.30 -32.13
C ALA A 215 -8.07 0.92 -33.60
N SER A 216 -6.95 1.36 -34.13
CA SER A 216 -6.47 0.97 -35.49
C SER A 216 -5.81 -0.41 -35.52
N ASP A 217 -5.43 -0.95 -34.35
CA ASP A 217 -4.77 -2.26 -34.21
C ASP A 217 -5.62 -3.26 -33.41
N PRO A 218 -6.26 -4.25 -34.06
CA PRO A 218 -7.05 -5.26 -33.37
C PRO A 218 -6.26 -6.06 -32.32
N SER A 219 -4.95 -6.26 -32.54
CA SER A 219 -4.09 -6.98 -31.61
C SER A 219 -3.89 -6.21 -30.30
N SER A 220 -3.92 -4.88 -30.34
CA SER A 220 -3.84 -3.99 -29.21
C SER A 220 -4.97 -4.22 -28.21
N LYS A 221 -6.20 -4.43 -28.68
CA LYS A 221 -7.36 -4.72 -27.83
C LYS A 221 -7.23 -6.08 -27.13
N ALA A 222 -6.73 -7.10 -27.86
CA ALA A 222 -6.50 -8.42 -27.29
C ALA A 222 -5.42 -8.37 -26.22
N TYR A 223 -4.34 -7.63 -26.46
CA TYR A 223 -3.28 -7.40 -25.49
C TYR A 223 -3.77 -6.66 -24.24
N ALA A 224 -4.56 -5.60 -24.41
CA ALA A 224 -5.17 -4.88 -23.29
C ALA A 224 -6.06 -5.79 -22.42
N LYS A 225 -6.83 -6.72 -23.04
CA LYS A 225 -7.60 -7.73 -22.31
C LYS A 225 -6.69 -8.70 -21.54
N ALA A 226 -5.59 -9.16 -22.13
CA ALA A 226 -4.64 -10.04 -21.46
C ALA A 226 -4.02 -9.36 -20.22
N ILE A 227 -3.69 -8.06 -20.32
CA ILE A 227 -3.20 -7.29 -19.17
C ILE A 227 -4.26 -7.24 -18.05
N THR A 228 -5.54 -6.99 -18.37
CA THR A 228 -6.60 -6.92 -17.34
C THR A 228 -6.85 -8.26 -16.66
N SER A 229 -6.53 -9.39 -17.29
CA SER A 229 -6.62 -10.70 -16.65
C SER A 229 -5.47 -11.02 -15.68
N CYS A 230 -4.41 -10.19 -15.67
CA CYS A 230 -3.28 -10.29 -14.75
C CYS A 230 -3.40 -9.34 -13.54
N LEU A 231 -4.40 -8.45 -13.53
CA LEU A 231 -4.70 -7.52 -12.43
C LEU A 231 -5.63 -8.15 -11.40
#